data_8b5d291bc21727999387c6edb05bd862
#
_entry.id   8b5d291bc21727999387c6edb05bd862
#
_cell.length_a   1.000
_cell.length_b   1.000
_cell.length_c   1.000
_cell.angle_alpha   90.00
_cell.angle_beta   90.00
_cell.angle_gamma   90.00
#
_symmetry.space_group_name_H-M   'P 1'
#
loop_
_entity.id
_entity.type
_entity.pdbx_description
1 polymer ?
#
loop_
_entity_poly.entity_id
_entity_poly.type
_entity_poly.pdbx_seq_one_letter_code
_entity_poly.pdbx_strand_id
1 'polypeptide(L)'
;MDPITAVAAATAAFNTIKKGFEFGRDVESMYGDIGRWMHANEAIHQGHNNAKKRNVGSIEEEALETFGALKKAKRMEDELRNWLIATHGMNAWNDLLRIQASIRKKRKEEAERKRRELEAMIKWVFGGFLFVVVAGLVLTISLKYFGYM
;
A
#
# COMPACT_ATOMS: atom_id res chain seq x y z
N MET A 1 4.58 1.69 -6.34
CA MET A 1 4.96 3.03 -6.82
C MET A 1 6.44 3.16 -6.57
N ASP A 2 7.18 3.61 -7.56
CA ASP A 2 8.61 3.88 -7.46
C ASP A 2 8.87 5.03 -6.47
N PRO A 3 9.93 4.97 -5.63
CA PRO A 3 10.19 5.98 -4.59
C PRO A 3 10.33 7.41 -5.15
N ILE A 4 10.93 7.57 -6.35
CA ILE A 4 11.07 8.88 -6.99
C ILE A 4 9.70 9.46 -7.35
N THR A 5 8.85 8.66 -7.98
CA THR A 5 7.48 9.04 -8.34
C THR A 5 6.67 9.37 -7.09
N ALA A 6 6.88 8.61 -6.00
CA ALA A 6 6.22 8.87 -4.73
C ALA A 6 6.66 10.21 -4.10
N VAL A 7 7.96 10.55 -4.18
CA VAL A 7 8.47 11.86 -3.72
C VAL A 7 7.88 13.01 -4.54
N ALA A 8 7.78 12.86 -5.86
CA ALA A 8 7.18 13.87 -6.72
C ALA A 8 5.69 14.09 -6.36
N ALA A 9 4.94 13.00 -6.19
CA ALA A 9 3.52 13.04 -5.79
C ALA A 9 3.34 13.67 -4.39
N ALA A 10 4.18 13.28 -3.42
CA ALA A 10 4.18 13.86 -2.08
C ALA A 10 4.47 15.36 -2.12
N THR A 11 5.47 15.79 -2.91
CA THR A 11 5.83 17.19 -3.04
C THR A 11 4.72 18.01 -3.68
N ALA A 12 4.07 17.50 -4.72
CA ALA A 12 2.95 18.17 -5.37
C ALA A 12 1.76 18.36 -4.43
N ALA A 13 1.36 17.31 -3.71
CA ALA A 13 0.29 17.37 -2.72
C ALA A 13 0.64 18.32 -1.57
N PHE A 14 1.88 18.27 -1.06
CA PHE A 14 2.36 19.16 -0.01
C PHE A 14 2.31 20.64 -0.42
N ASN A 15 2.74 20.96 -1.64
CA ASN A 15 2.68 22.34 -2.15
C ASN A 15 1.23 22.83 -2.27
N THR A 16 0.28 21.96 -2.59
CA THR A 16 -1.14 22.30 -2.62
C THR A 16 -1.66 22.62 -1.22
N ILE A 17 -1.29 21.81 -0.23
CA ILE A 17 -1.64 22.04 1.18
C ILE A 17 -1.02 23.36 1.67
N LYS A 18 0.27 23.57 1.37
CA LYS A 18 0.97 24.81 1.74
C LYS A 18 0.26 26.06 1.22
N LYS A 19 -0.05 26.07 -0.08
CA LYS A 19 -0.83 27.16 -0.67
C LYS A 19 -2.20 27.31 -0.02
N GLY A 20 -2.86 26.21 0.33
CA GLY A 20 -4.14 26.23 1.06
C GLY A 20 -4.01 27.00 2.39
N PHE A 21 -2.98 26.70 3.18
CA PHE A 21 -2.72 27.44 4.43
C PHE A 21 -2.37 28.91 4.19
N GLU A 22 -1.56 29.22 3.18
CA GLU A 22 -1.21 30.59 2.80
C GLU A 22 -2.45 31.43 2.41
N PHE A 23 -3.46 30.79 1.79
CA PHE A 23 -4.73 31.41 1.44
C PHE A 23 -5.80 31.32 2.53
N GLY A 24 -5.45 30.86 3.73
CA GLY A 24 -6.37 30.79 4.88
C GLY A 24 -7.48 29.76 4.70
N ARG A 25 -7.27 28.69 3.90
CA ARG A 25 -8.25 27.62 3.75
C ARG A 25 -8.34 26.79 5.02
N ASP A 26 -9.54 26.38 5.37
CA ASP A 26 -9.78 25.46 6.49
C ASP A 26 -9.20 24.07 6.19
N VAL A 27 -8.71 23.40 7.23
CA VAL A 27 -8.10 22.06 7.15
C VAL A 27 -9.09 21.05 6.56
N GLU A 28 -10.38 21.16 6.91
CA GLU A 28 -11.45 20.32 6.40
C GLU A 28 -11.54 20.37 4.88
N SER A 29 -11.37 21.55 4.29
CA SER A 29 -11.38 21.73 2.83
C SER A 29 -10.16 21.11 2.14
N MET A 30 -9.11 20.79 2.90
CA MET A 30 -7.84 20.23 2.43
C MET A 30 -7.68 18.73 2.75
N TYR A 31 -8.66 18.06 3.37
CA TYR A 31 -8.54 16.63 3.70
C TYR A 31 -8.21 15.74 2.50
N GLY A 32 -8.71 16.07 1.32
CA GLY A 32 -8.37 15.35 0.10
C GLY A 32 -6.89 15.47 -0.29
N ASP A 33 -6.32 16.67 -0.14
CA ASP A 33 -4.91 16.96 -0.42
C ASP A 33 -4.00 16.33 0.62
N ILE A 34 -4.39 16.42 1.89
CA ILE A 34 -3.70 15.76 3.02
C ILE A 34 -3.71 14.25 2.82
N GLY A 35 -4.83 13.66 2.42
CA GLY A 35 -4.94 12.24 2.14
C GLY A 35 -4.04 11.79 0.99
N ARG A 36 -3.92 12.57 -0.09
CA ARG A 36 -3.01 12.32 -1.21
C ARG A 36 -1.55 12.38 -0.76
N TRP A 37 -1.20 13.38 0.02
CA TRP A 37 0.14 13.51 0.59
C TRP A 37 0.49 12.32 1.48
N MET A 38 -0.40 11.93 2.38
CA MET A 38 -0.20 10.77 3.27
C MET A 38 0.01 9.48 2.50
N HIS A 39 -0.77 9.25 1.44
CA HIS A 39 -0.62 8.07 0.59
C HIS A 39 0.74 8.04 -0.12
N ALA A 40 1.17 9.17 -0.65
CA ALA A 40 2.47 9.30 -1.30
C ALA A 40 3.63 9.15 -0.29
N ASN A 41 3.50 9.72 0.91
CA ASN A 41 4.47 9.58 1.99
C ASN A 41 4.61 8.10 2.43
N GLU A 42 3.50 7.39 2.56
CA GLU A 42 3.52 5.95 2.86
C GLU A 42 4.23 5.14 1.76
N ALA A 43 4.04 5.50 0.48
CA ALA A 43 4.71 4.84 -0.63
C ALA A 43 6.23 5.05 -0.61
N ILE A 44 6.72 6.21 -0.15
CA ILE A 44 8.16 6.49 0.04
C ILE A 44 8.74 5.53 1.10
N HIS A 45 8.06 5.39 2.24
CA HIS A 45 8.49 4.48 3.31
C HIS A 45 8.46 3.01 2.88
N GLN A 46 7.45 2.59 2.13
CA GLN A 46 7.35 1.22 1.60
C GLN A 46 8.43 0.95 0.55
N GLY A 47 8.71 1.92 -0.33
CA GLY A 47 9.77 1.85 -1.33
C GLY A 47 11.14 1.61 -0.69
N HIS A 48 11.46 2.38 0.35
CA HIS A 48 12.71 2.20 1.12
C HIS A 48 12.81 0.80 1.76
N ASN A 49 11.74 0.31 2.37
CA ASN A 49 11.71 -1.02 2.99
C ASN A 49 11.87 -2.15 1.97
N ASN A 50 11.36 -1.96 0.75
CA ASN A 50 11.47 -2.93 -0.33
C ASN A 50 12.87 -2.90 -0.99
N ALA A 51 13.48 -1.73 -1.16
CA ALA A 51 14.84 -1.57 -1.62
C ALA A 51 15.83 -2.29 -0.69
N LYS A 52 15.66 -2.13 0.61
CA LYS A 52 16.47 -2.84 1.63
C LYS A 52 16.36 -4.37 1.56
N LYS A 53 15.28 -4.91 0.97
CA LYS A 53 15.09 -6.37 0.77
C LYS A 53 15.63 -6.87 -0.58
N ARG A 54 15.81 -5.99 -1.56
CA ARG A 54 16.35 -6.30 -2.88
C ARG A 54 17.86 -6.09 -2.89
N ASN A 55 18.62 -7.10 -2.60
CA ASN A 55 20.08 -7.08 -2.59
C ASN A 55 20.68 -7.11 -4.02
N VAL A 56 20.26 -6.18 -4.92
CA VAL A 56 20.64 -6.22 -6.35
C VAL A 56 21.04 -4.81 -6.81
N GLY A 57 22.28 -4.66 -7.24
CA GLY A 57 22.82 -3.47 -7.91
C GLY A 57 23.50 -2.48 -6.95
N SER A 58 24.05 -1.40 -7.44
CA SER A 58 24.82 -0.40 -6.67
C SER A 58 24.06 0.07 -5.42
N ILE A 59 24.27 -0.67 -4.34
CA ILE A 59 23.58 -0.54 -3.05
C ILE A 59 23.73 0.88 -2.50
N GLU A 60 24.84 1.53 -2.82
CA GLU A 60 25.18 2.86 -2.30
C GLU A 60 24.35 3.98 -2.95
N GLU A 61 24.14 3.94 -4.26
CA GLU A 61 23.39 4.96 -4.99
C GLU A 61 21.89 4.88 -4.68
N GLU A 62 21.31 3.68 -4.71
CA GLU A 62 19.90 3.44 -4.34
C GLU A 62 19.64 3.75 -2.86
N ALA A 63 20.60 3.44 -1.97
CA ALA A 63 20.50 3.77 -0.55
C ALA A 63 20.53 5.29 -0.32
N LEU A 64 21.39 6.02 -1.02
CA LEU A 64 21.51 7.47 -0.90
C LEU A 64 20.25 8.18 -1.42
N GLU A 65 19.70 7.72 -2.53
CA GLU A 65 18.49 8.24 -3.13
C GLU A 65 17.26 8.02 -2.23
N THR A 66 17.09 6.80 -1.73
CA THR A 66 16.00 6.48 -0.79
C THR A 66 16.14 7.21 0.54
N PHE A 67 17.38 7.42 1.02
CA PHE A 67 17.64 8.23 2.21
C PHE A 67 17.26 9.70 1.99
N GLY A 68 17.61 10.27 0.83
CA GLY A 68 17.21 11.62 0.44
C GLY A 68 15.69 11.79 0.39
N ALA A 69 15.01 10.81 -0.19
CA ALA A 69 13.54 10.74 -0.27
C ALA A 69 12.90 10.73 1.13
N LEU A 70 13.40 9.90 2.04
CA LEU A 70 12.91 9.82 3.43
C LEU A 70 13.15 11.13 4.19
N LYS A 71 14.33 11.74 4.03
CA LYS A 71 14.65 13.01 4.69
C LYS A 71 13.73 14.14 4.21
N LYS A 72 13.42 14.16 2.90
CA LYS A 72 12.47 15.12 2.33
C LYS A 72 11.06 14.88 2.83
N ALA A 73 10.60 13.62 2.85
CA ALA A 73 9.31 13.22 3.39
C ALA A 73 9.14 13.66 4.84
N LYS A 74 10.15 13.45 5.68
CA LYS A 74 10.14 13.85 7.07
C LYS A 74 10.06 15.36 7.25
N ARG A 75 10.79 16.15 6.47
CA ARG A 75 10.68 17.62 6.51
C ARG A 75 9.27 18.10 6.19
N MET A 76 8.65 17.56 5.15
CA MET A 76 7.27 17.88 4.79
C MET A 76 6.28 17.52 5.91
N GLU A 77 6.51 16.39 6.58
CA GLU A 77 5.70 15.94 7.72
C GLU A 77 5.84 16.92 8.91
N ASP A 78 7.06 17.31 9.27
CA ASP A 78 7.32 18.23 10.36
C ASP A 78 6.71 19.62 10.07
N GLU A 79 6.78 20.10 8.83
CA GLU A 79 6.20 21.36 8.40
C GLU A 79 4.66 21.33 8.47
N LEU A 80 4.04 20.26 7.94
CA LEU A 80 2.60 20.07 8.01
C LEU A 80 2.11 19.98 9.46
N ARG A 81 2.85 19.24 10.29
CA ARG A 81 2.55 19.14 11.72
C ARG A 81 2.56 20.50 12.39
N ASN A 82 3.59 21.30 12.12
CA ASN A 82 3.72 22.64 12.74
C ASN A 82 2.56 23.55 12.32
N TRP A 83 2.14 23.52 11.05
CA TRP A 83 0.99 24.28 10.58
C TRP A 83 -0.32 23.81 11.22
N LEU A 84 -0.56 22.51 11.27
CA LEU A 84 -1.75 21.97 11.93
C LEU A 84 -1.82 22.36 13.40
N ILE A 85 -0.69 22.25 14.12
CA ILE A 85 -0.64 22.59 15.53
C ILE A 85 -0.86 24.11 15.73
N ALA A 86 -0.27 24.95 14.88
CA ALA A 86 -0.42 26.39 14.96
C ALA A 86 -1.84 26.87 14.69
N THR A 87 -2.57 26.20 13.79
CA THR A 87 -3.91 26.60 13.37
C THR A 87 -5.04 25.92 14.14
N HIS A 88 -4.89 24.64 14.50
CA HIS A 88 -5.95 23.81 15.10
C HIS A 88 -5.55 23.14 16.43
N GLY A 89 -4.33 23.40 16.90
CA GLY A 89 -3.82 22.86 18.17
C GLY A 89 -3.27 21.43 18.06
N MET A 90 -2.65 20.98 19.16
CA MET A 90 -1.98 19.66 19.24
C MET A 90 -2.92 18.48 18.97
N ASN A 91 -4.19 18.60 19.35
CA ASN A 91 -5.18 17.50 19.18
C ASN A 91 -5.44 17.21 17.71
N ALA A 92 -5.48 18.22 16.85
CA ALA A 92 -5.74 18.04 15.41
C ALA A 92 -4.68 17.14 14.75
N TRP A 93 -3.42 17.27 15.11
CA TRP A 93 -2.37 16.38 14.63
C TRP A 93 -2.56 14.94 15.10
N ASN A 94 -2.87 14.76 16.38
CA ASN A 94 -3.10 13.43 16.96
C ASN A 94 -4.32 12.74 16.35
N ASP A 95 -5.39 13.47 16.09
CA ASP A 95 -6.60 12.95 15.44
C ASP A 95 -6.33 12.56 13.98
N LEU A 96 -5.54 13.35 13.27
CA LEU A 96 -5.10 13.02 11.92
C LEU A 96 -4.31 11.69 11.90
N LEU A 97 -3.37 11.50 12.84
CA LEU A 97 -2.62 10.25 12.97
C LEU A 97 -3.50 9.05 13.32
N ARG A 98 -4.50 9.23 14.19
CA ARG A 98 -5.49 8.17 14.53
C ARG A 98 -6.32 7.77 13.31
N ILE A 99 -6.81 8.73 12.55
CA ILE A 99 -7.56 8.49 11.32
C ILE A 99 -6.69 7.73 10.31
N GLN A 100 -5.44 8.15 10.12
CA GLN A 100 -4.48 7.47 9.27
C GLN A 100 -4.25 6.02 9.69
N ALA A 101 -4.03 5.77 10.99
CA ALA A 101 -3.85 4.43 11.53
C ALA A 101 -5.09 3.54 11.30
N SER A 102 -6.29 4.09 11.49
CA SER A 102 -7.55 3.36 11.27
C SER A 102 -7.74 2.97 9.80
N ILE A 103 -7.42 3.88 8.87
CA ILE A 103 -7.49 3.62 7.42
C ILE A 103 -6.48 2.54 7.01
N ARG A 104 -5.24 2.62 7.52
CA ARG A 104 -4.22 1.58 7.27
C ARG A 104 -4.67 0.22 7.77
N LYS A 105 -5.27 0.15 8.96
CA LYS A 105 -5.80 -1.09 9.52
C LYS A 105 -6.89 -1.67 8.63
N LYS A 106 -7.89 -0.87 8.25
CA LYS A 106 -8.97 -1.30 7.33
C LYS A 106 -8.43 -1.84 6.00
N ARG A 107 -7.47 -1.12 5.38
CA ARG A 107 -6.86 -1.57 4.11
C ARG A 107 -6.10 -2.90 4.25
N LYS A 108 -5.41 -3.12 5.37
CA LYS A 108 -4.76 -4.40 5.65
C LYS A 108 -5.77 -5.52 5.80
N GLU A 109 -6.83 -5.31 6.57
CA GLU A 109 -7.91 -6.29 6.77
C GLU A 109 -8.61 -6.65 5.44
N GLU A 110 -8.88 -5.65 4.59
CA GLU A 110 -9.44 -5.85 3.25
C GLU A 110 -8.48 -6.64 2.33
N ALA A 111 -7.19 -6.31 2.35
CA ALA A 111 -6.18 -7.03 1.58
C ALA A 111 -6.03 -8.49 2.04
N GLU A 112 -6.04 -8.74 3.35
CA GLU A 112 -6.01 -10.08 3.91
C GLU A 112 -7.29 -10.88 3.58
N ARG A 113 -8.45 -10.23 3.61
CA ARG A 113 -9.72 -10.85 3.22
C ARG A 113 -9.68 -11.28 1.75
N LYS A 114 -9.25 -10.39 0.84
CA LYS A 114 -9.07 -10.71 -0.58
C LYS A 114 -8.07 -11.86 -0.81
N ARG A 115 -6.97 -11.90 -0.06
CA ARG A 115 -6.01 -13.01 -0.13
C ARG A 115 -6.64 -14.34 0.29
N ARG A 116 -7.38 -14.36 1.40
CA ARG A 116 -8.08 -15.57 1.88
C ARG A 116 -9.12 -16.06 0.87
N GLU A 117 -9.87 -15.14 0.24
CA GLU A 117 -10.84 -15.47 -0.81
C GLU A 117 -10.15 -16.08 -2.04
N LEU A 118 -9.03 -15.51 -2.49
CA LEU A 118 -8.22 -16.04 -3.59
C LEU A 118 -7.64 -17.42 -3.26
N GLU A 119 -7.10 -17.61 -2.06
CA GLU A 119 -6.56 -18.90 -1.61
C GLU A 119 -7.65 -19.97 -1.53
N ALA A 120 -8.84 -19.61 -1.06
CA ALA A 120 -9.99 -20.49 -1.03
C ALA A 120 -10.42 -20.89 -2.46
N MET A 121 -10.49 -19.92 -3.37
CA MET A 121 -10.85 -20.16 -4.77
C MET A 121 -9.82 -21.08 -5.46
N ILE A 122 -8.51 -20.83 -5.25
CA ILE A 122 -7.44 -21.67 -5.78
C ILE A 122 -7.57 -23.11 -5.27
N LYS A 123 -7.80 -23.29 -3.97
CA LYS A 123 -8.01 -24.64 -3.38
C LYS A 123 -9.19 -25.37 -4.00
N TRP A 124 -10.30 -24.69 -4.24
CA TRP A 124 -11.49 -25.26 -4.88
C TRP A 124 -11.22 -25.66 -6.35
N VAL A 125 -10.51 -24.80 -7.10
CA VAL A 125 -10.15 -25.10 -8.51
C VAL A 125 -9.20 -26.28 -8.56
N PHE A 126 -8.17 -26.33 -7.73
CA PHE A 126 -7.24 -27.46 -7.69
C PHE A 126 -7.92 -28.76 -7.23
N GLY A 127 -8.79 -28.70 -6.21
CA GLY A 127 -9.55 -29.85 -5.74
C GLY A 127 -10.50 -30.39 -6.82
N GLY A 128 -11.22 -29.51 -7.52
CA GLY A 128 -12.09 -29.90 -8.64
C GLY A 128 -11.33 -30.50 -9.80
N PHE A 129 -10.19 -29.94 -10.17
CA PHE A 129 -9.34 -30.48 -11.23
C PHE A 129 -8.81 -31.90 -10.89
N LEU A 130 -8.33 -32.06 -9.65
CA LEU A 130 -7.86 -33.39 -9.18
C LEU A 130 -8.97 -34.42 -9.21
N PHE A 131 -10.19 -34.03 -8.80
CA PHE A 131 -11.35 -34.95 -8.83
C PHE A 131 -11.70 -35.40 -10.26
N VAL A 132 -11.68 -34.47 -11.24
CA VAL A 132 -11.93 -34.78 -12.65
C VAL A 132 -10.88 -35.73 -13.22
N VAL A 133 -9.60 -35.53 -12.89
CA VAL A 133 -8.51 -36.41 -13.33
C VAL A 133 -8.66 -37.81 -12.75
N VAL A 134 -8.95 -37.92 -11.46
CA VAL A 134 -9.16 -39.24 -10.80
C VAL A 134 -10.38 -39.93 -11.36
N ALA A 135 -11.50 -39.24 -11.55
CA ALA A 135 -12.72 -39.82 -12.15
C ALA A 135 -12.47 -40.31 -13.59
N GLY A 136 -11.69 -39.53 -14.39
CA GLY A 136 -11.30 -39.95 -15.74
C GLY A 136 -10.43 -41.20 -15.76
N LEU A 137 -9.47 -41.29 -14.82
CA LEU A 137 -8.64 -42.51 -14.69
C LEU A 137 -9.46 -43.72 -14.28
N VAL A 138 -10.38 -43.58 -13.33
CA VAL A 138 -11.28 -44.70 -12.92
C VAL A 138 -12.14 -45.16 -14.08
N LEU A 139 -12.71 -44.23 -14.86
CA LEU A 139 -13.50 -44.55 -16.04
C LEU A 139 -12.69 -45.28 -17.11
N THR A 140 -11.47 -44.84 -17.39
CA THR A 140 -10.61 -45.52 -18.39
C THR A 140 -10.20 -46.92 -17.96
N ILE A 141 -9.91 -47.10 -16.66
CA ILE A 141 -9.61 -48.43 -16.11
C ILE A 141 -10.84 -49.35 -16.15
N SER A 142 -12.02 -48.84 -15.79
CA SER A 142 -13.27 -49.55 -15.81
C SER A 142 -13.65 -50.04 -17.24
N LEU A 143 -13.53 -49.13 -18.23
CA LEU A 143 -13.77 -49.48 -19.64
C LEU A 143 -12.79 -50.54 -20.17
N LYS A 144 -11.54 -50.50 -19.73
CA LYS A 144 -10.51 -51.46 -20.11
C LYS A 144 -10.76 -52.84 -19.51
N TYR A 145 -11.26 -52.90 -18.29
CA TYR A 145 -11.61 -54.15 -17.62
C TYR A 145 -12.91 -54.77 -18.15
N PHE A 146 -13.92 -53.97 -18.48
CA PHE A 146 -15.20 -54.43 -19.00
C PHE A 146 -15.17 -54.71 -20.51
N GLY A 147 -14.26 -54.10 -21.27
CA GLY A 147 -14.10 -54.31 -22.71
C GLY A 147 -13.29 -55.54 -23.08
N TYR A 148 -12.79 -56.33 -22.13
CA TYR A 148 -12.08 -57.59 -22.32
C TYR A 148 -12.93 -58.80 -21.97
N MET A 149 -14.21 -58.64 -21.66
CA MET A 149 -15.22 -59.69 -21.57
C MET A 149 -16.16 -59.64 -22.76
#